data_5b3d36d6a9d241a83c8f695d5d8c692d
#
_entry.id   5b3d36d6a9d241a83c8f695d5d8c692d
#
_cell.length_a   1.000
_cell.length_b   1.000
_cell.length_c   1.000
_cell.angle_alpha   90.00
_cell.angle_beta   90.00
_cell.angle_gamma   90.00
#
_symmetry.space_group_name_H-M   'P 1'
#
loop_
_entity.id
_entity.type
_entity.pdbx_description
1 polymer ?
#
loop_
_entity_poly.entity_id
_entity_poly.type
_entity_poly.pdbx_seq_one_letter_code
_entity_poly.pdbx_strand_id
1 'polypeptide(L)'
;MIVDIISTVFSNFASKTLINFKYMAGTKKIKTALVSVFHKDGLDELLAKLNAEGVKFLSTGGTQKFIESLGYDCQTVESVTTYPSILGGRVKTLHPKIFGGILGRRDNEGDRAQMAEYDIPEIDLVIVDLY
;
A
#
# COMPACT_ATOMS: atom_id res chain seq x y z
N MET A 1 -1.62 -1.32 -13.61
CA MET A 1 -2.25 -2.43 -12.86
C MET A 1 -2.59 -2.06 -11.42
N ILE A 2 -1.66 -1.58 -10.64
CA ILE A 2 -1.92 -1.09 -9.26
C ILE A 2 -2.76 0.19 -9.27
N VAL A 3 -2.59 1.04 -10.26
CA VAL A 3 -3.33 2.29 -10.45
C VAL A 3 -4.85 2.06 -10.60
N ASP A 4 -5.26 0.97 -11.25
CA ASP A 4 -6.68 0.67 -11.46
C ASP A 4 -7.40 0.23 -10.18
N ILE A 5 -6.71 -0.47 -9.28
CA ILE A 5 -7.26 -0.84 -7.97
C ILE A 5 -7.40 0.40 -7.08
N ILE A 6 -6.43 1.32 -7.13
CA ILE A 6 -6.48 2.58 -6.37
C ILE A 6 -7.64 3.45 -6.85
N SER A 7 -7.82 3.60 -8.18
CA SER A 7 -8.91 4.39 -8.72
C SER A 7 -10.29 3.83 -8.36
N THR A 8 -10.42 2.51 -8.22
CA THR A 8 -11.68 1.86 -7.81
C THR A 8 -12.00 2.12 -6.34
N VAL A 9 -11.02 2.01 -5.47
CA VAL A 9 -11.22 2.25 -4.05
C VAL A 9 -11.60 3.71 -3.83
N PHE A 10 -10.93 4.67 -4.47
CA PHE A 10 -11.24 6.10 -4.34
C PHE A 10 -12.53 6.51 -5.06
N SER A 11 -12.87 5.94 -6.21
CA SER A 11 -14.13 6.28 -6.90
C SER A 11 -15.36 5.77 -6.15
N ASN A 12 -15.28 4.68 -5.39
CA ASN A 12 -16.33 4.23 -4.51
C ASN A 12 -16.55 5.16 -3.29
N PHE A 13 -15.54 5.93 -2.89
CA PHE A 13 -15.64 6.96 -1.86
C PHE A 13 -16.17 8.28 -2.38
N ALA A 14 -15.87 8.66 -3.65
CA ALA A 14 -16.16 9.98 -4.22
C ALA A 14 -17.43 10.01 -5.08
N SER A 15 -17.92 8.91 -5.61
CA SER A 15 -19.14 8.85 -6.42
C SER A 15 -19.74 7.44 -6.44
N LYS A 16 -21.08 7.35 -6.41
CA LYS A 16 -21.85 6.12 -6.57
C LYS A 16 -21.80 5.56 -8.00
N THR A 17 -20.73 5.76 -8.72
CA THR A 17 -20.58 5.29 -10.10
C THR A 17 -19.90 3.93 -10.08
N LEU A 18 -20.67 2.89 -10.38
CA LEU A 18 -20.18 1.54 -10.67
C LEU A 18 -19.25 1.59 -11.89
N ILE A 19 -17.94 1.52 -11.67
CA ILE A 19 -16.99 1.26 -12.74
C ILE A 19 -16.91 -0.27 -12.90
N ASN A 20 -17.42 -0.75 -14.02
CA ASN A 20 -17.33 -2.17 -14.40
C ASN A 20 -15.89 -2.53 -14.73
N PHE A 21 -15.19 -3.21 -13.80
CA PHE A 21 -13.88 -3.79 -14.03
C PHE A 21 -13.99 -5.07 -14.88
N LYS A 22 -14.02 -4.92 -16.18
CA LYS A 22 -14.07 -6.05 -17.13
C LYS A 22 -12.69 -6.49 -17.62
N TYR A 23 -11.60 -6.04 -17.02
CA TYR A 23 -10.24 -6.31 -17.54
C TYR A 23 -9.28 -6.76 -16.45
N MET A 24 -9.57 -7.90 -15.81
CA MET A 24 -8.53 -8.54 -15.02
C MET A 24 -8.32 -9.97 -15.50
N ALA A 25 -7.27 -10.19 -16.27
CA ALA A 25 -6.72 -11.50 -16.49
C ALA A 25 -6.12 -12.00 -15.17
N GLY A 26 -6.95 -12.53 -14.28
CA GLY A 26 -6.57 -13.09 -12.99
C GLY A 26 -6.86 -12.17 -11.81
N THR A 27 -7.41 -12.74 -10.74
CA THR A 27 -7.57 -12.08 -9.45
C THR A 27 -6.32 -12.32 -8.60
N LYS A 28 -5.75 -11.26 -8.01
CA LYS A 28 -4.65 -11.38 -7.05
C LYS A 28 -5.16 -11.05 -5.66
N LYS A 29 -4.88 -11.92 -4.70
CA LYS A 29 -5.15 -11.63 -3.29
C LYS A 29 -4.20 -10.53 -2.80
N ILE A 30 -4.76 -9.46 -2.23
CA ILE A 30 -4.00 -8.41 -1.57
C ILE A 30 -3.51 -8.96 -0.22
N LYS A 31 -2.19 -8.98 -0.03
CA LYS A 31 -1.54 -9.42 1.20
C LYS A 31 -0.94 -8.27 2.00
N THR A 32 -0.42 -7.26 1.31
CA THR A 32 0.23 -6.10 1.91
C THR A 32 -0.24 -4.82 1.24
N ALA A 33 -0.64 -3.84 2.04
CA ALA A 33 -1.05 -2.52 1.61
C ALA A 33 -0.12 -1.45 2.19
N LEU A 34 0.44 -0.61 1.33
CA LEU A 34 1.10 0.63 1.71
C LEU A 34 0.04 1.73 1.80
N VAL A 35 -0.10 2.34 2.98
CA VAL A 35 -1.08 3.38 3.24
C VAL A 35 -0.36 4.65 3.68
N SER A 36 -0.52 5.73 2.94
CA SER A 36 0.06 7.04 3.26
C SER A 36 -0.87 8.14 2.78
N VAL A 37 -1.75 8.60 3.65
CA VAL A 37 -2.76 9.60 3.33
C VAL A 37 -2.72 10.76 4.33
N PHE A 38 -3.00 11.96 3.85
CA PHE A 38 -3.16 13.14 4.69
C PHE A 38 -4.58 13.17 5.30
N HIS A 39 -5.60 13.02 4.46
CA HIS A 39 -7.00 12.96 4.89
C HIS A 39 -7.37 11.55 5.34
N LYS A 40 -8.08 11.44 6.46
CA LYS A 40 -8.45 10.14 7.07
C LYS A 40 -9.92 9.80 6.91
N ASP A 41 -10.71 10.68 6.27
CA ASP A 41 -12.14 10.49 6.10
C ASP A 41 -12.45 9.21 5.33
N GLY A 42 -13.21 8.31 5.94
CA GLY A 42 -13.57 7.02 5.36
C GLY A 42 -12.45 5.98 5.32
N LEU A 43 -11.25 6.33 5.76
CA LEU A 43 -10.12 5.39 5.79
C LEU A 43 -10.36 4.23 6.77
N ASP A 44 -11.03 4.50 7.88
CA ASP A 44 -11.37 3.51 8.91
C ASP A 44 -12.21 2.35 8.36
N GLU A 45 -13.24 2.64 7.56
CA GLU A 45 -14.07 1.61 6.93
C GLU A 45 -13.27 0.74 5.95
N LEU A 46 -12.40 1.37 5.15
CA LEU A 46 -11.53 0.68 4.20
C LEU A 46 -10.54 -0.22 4.93
N LEU A 47 -9.87 0.30 5.95
CA LEU A 47 -8.91 -0.45 6.75
C LEU A 47 -9.57 -1.63 7.47
N ALA A 48 -10.82 -1.47 7.96
CA ALA A 48 -11.57 -2.55 8.59
C ALA A 48 -11.81 -3.70 7.60
N LYS A 49 -12.19 -3.41 6.37
CA LYS A 49 -12.39 -4.42 5.32
C LYS A 49 -11.09 -5.13 4.96
N LEU A 50 -10.01 -4.38 4.78
CA LEU A 50 -8.70 -4.94 4.46
C LEU A 50 -8.16 -5.79 5.62
N ASN A 51 -8.33 -5.34 6.86
CA ASN A 51 -7.92 -6.10 8.04
C ASN A 51 -8.71 -7.41 8.19
N ALA A 52 -10.01 -7.39 7.90
CA ALA A 52 -10.86 -8.60 7.91
C ALA A 52 -10.37 -9.64 6.88
N GLU A 53 -9.80 -9.21 5.76
CA GLU A 53 -9.19 -10.07 4.75
C GLU A 53 -7.74 -10.49 5.07
N GLY A 54 -7.21 -10.09 6.23
CA GLY A 54 -5.86 -10.43 6.68
C GLY A 54 -4.75 -9.64 6.00
N VAL A 55 -5.05 -8.47 5.44
CA VAL A 55 -4.07 -7.61 4.80
C VAL A 55 -3.16 -6.98 5.85
N LYS A 56 -1.84 -7.05 5.61
CA LYS A 56 -0.83 -6.39 6.43
C LYS A 56 -0.68 -4.94 6.00
N PHE A 57 -0.58 -4.04 6.97
CA PHE A 57 -0.40 -2.62 6.72
C PHE A 57 1.07 -2.21 6.83
N LEU A 58 1.52 -1.45 5.85
CA LEU A 58 2.80 -0.74 5.82
C LEU A 58 2.49 0.75 5.73
N SER A 59 3.00 1.54 6.66
CA SER A 59 2.68 2.96 6.71
C SER A 59 3.76 3.78 7.40
N THR A 60 3.49 5.04 7.59
CA THR A 60 4.44 5.98 8.17
C THR A 60 3.74 7.17 8.80
N GLY A 61 4.38 7.80 9.78
CA GLY A 61 3.96 9.07 10.38
C GLY A 61 2.55 9.04 10.95
N GLY A 62 1.75 10.05 10.60
CA GLY A 62 0.38 10.19 11.11
C GLY A 62 -0.58 9.10 10.68
N THR A 63 -0.40 8.54 9.48
CA THR A 63 -1.23 7.43 9.00
C THR A 63 -0.95 6.14 9.77
N GLN A 64 0.31 5.85 10.10
CA GLN A 64 0.67 4.74 10.98
C GLN A 64 -0.05 4.83 12.32
N LYS A 65 0.05 6.00 12.98
CA LYS A 65 -0.60 6.23 14.27
C LYS A 65 -2.13 6.05 14.19
N PHE A 66 -2.72 6.48 13.09
CA PHE A 66 -4.15 6.29 12.86
C PHE A 66 -4.52 4.80 12.73
N ILE A 67 -3.76 4.02 11.97
CA ILE A 67 -3.97 2.56 11.83
C ILE A 67 -3.85 1.87 13.18
N GLU A 68 -2.81 2.20 13.94
CA GLU A 68 -2.59 1.64 15.29
C GLU A 68 -3.69 2.03 16.27
N SER A 69 -4.24 3.26 16.16
CA SER A 69 -5.36 3.71 17.00
C SER A 69 -6.65 2.93 16.77
N LEU A 70 -6.81 2.32 15.61
CA LEU A 70 -7.91 1.41 15.28
C LEU A 70 -7.69 -0.02 15.82
N GLY A 71 -6.54 -0.28 16.44
CA GLY A 71 -6.17 -1.59 16.99
C GLY A 71 -5.55 -2.54 15.97
N TYR A 72 -5.10 -2.05 14.81
CA TYR A 72 -4.47 -2.86 13.78
C TYR A 72 -2.95 -2.77 13.84
N ASP A 73 -2.27 -3.90 13.59
CA ASP A 73 -0.83 -3.91 13.44
C ASP A 73 -0.39 -3.16 12.19
N CYS A 74 0.66 -2.38 12.33
CA CYS A 74 1.21 -1.59 11.22
C CYS A 74 2.74 -1.63 11.23
N GLN A 75 3.32 -2.14 10.15
CA GLN A 75 4.76 -2.06 9.94
C GLN A 75 5.14 -0.66 9.47
N THR A 76 6.26 -0.13 9.95
CA THR A 76 6.72 1.18 9.51
C THR A 76 7.58 1.08 8.26
N VAL A 77 7.50 2.08 7.39
CA VAL A 77 8.39 2.21 6.23
C VAL A 77 9.85 2.22 6.68
N GLU A 78 10.14 2.92 7.78
CA GLU A 78 11.47 3.02 8.36
C GLU A 78 12.03 1.66 8.81
N SER A 79 11.18 0.76 9.31
CA SER A 79 11.61 -0.59 9.68
C SER A 79 11.93 -1.47 8.47
N VAL A 80 11.26 -1.25 7.35
CA VAL A 80 11.51 -1.97 6.08
C VAL A 80 12.77 -1.46 5.39
N THR A 81 12.93 -0.14 5.32
CA THR A 81 14.07 0.48 4.64
C THR A 81 15.33 0.49 5.48
N THR A 82 15.20 0.39 6.81
CA THR A 82 16.28 0.62 7.79
C THR A 82 16.90 2.01 7.68
N TYR A 83 16.16 2.97 7.09
CA TYR A 83 16.61 4.34 6.88
C TYR A 83 15.74 5.30 7.68
N PRO A 84 16.34 6.29 8.37
CA PRO A 84 15.58 7.22 9.18
C PRO A 84 14.71 8.15 8.35
N SER A 85 13.61 8.61 8.94
CA SER A 85 12.77 9.64 8.34
C SER A 85 13.46 11.00 8.39
N ILE A 86 14.07 11.40 7.29
CA ILE A 86 14.77 12.67 7.13
C ILE A 86 13.98 13.66 6.27
N LEU A 87 14.41 14.90 6.22
CA LEU A 87 13.80 15.95 5.39
C LEU A 87 12.28 16.11 5.63
N GLY A 88 11.86 15.97 6.90
CA GLY A 88 10.45 16.02 7.26
C GLY A 88 9.63 14.85 6.72
N GLY A 89 10.27 13.73 6.42
CA GLY A 89 9.62 12.52 5.92
C GLY A 89 9.24 12.56 4.44
N ARG A 90 9.62 13.61 3.70
CA ARG A 90 9.23 13.78 2.29
C ARG A 90 9.83 12.76 1.34
N VAL A 91 10.94 12.12 1.71
CA VAL A 91 11.70 11.19 0.86
C VAL A 91 11.73 9.76 1.40
N LYS A 92 11.04 9.46 2.50
CA LYS A 92 11.16 8.19 3.22
C LYS A 92 10.67 6.98 2.42
N THR A 93 9.75 7.16 1.48
CA THR A 93 9.28 6.10 0.58
C THR A 93 10.11 5.95 -0.69
N LEU A 94 10.99 6.92 -1.00
CA LEU A 94 11.89 6.87 -2.15
C LEU A 94 13.07 5.93 -1.86
N HIS A 95 12.78 4.65 -1.77
CA HIS A 95 13.73 3.61 -1.41
C HIS A 95 13.47 2.35 -2.24
N PRO A 96 14.52 1.63 -2.70
CA PRO A 96 14.34 0.41 -3.50
C PRO A 96 13.45 -0.66 -2.85
N LYS A 97 13.46 -0.79 -1.53
CA LYS A 97 12.60 -1.73 -0.81
C LYS A 97 11.11 -1.36 -0.89
N ILE A 98 10.78 -0.09 -1.05
CA ILE A 98 9.39 0.36 -1.20
C ILE A 98 8.99 0.34 -2.66
N PHE A 99 9.70 1.08 -3.52
CA PHE A 99 9.37 1.12 -4.95
C PHE A 99 9.58 -0.22 -5.66
N GLY A 100 10.59 -0.99 -5.27
CA GLY A 100 10.76 -2.36 -5.75
C GLY A 100 9.60 -3.28 -5.36
N GLY A 101 9.06 -3.11 -4.15
CA GLY A 101 7.87 -3.82 -3.70
C GLY A 101 6.61 -3.51 -4.51
N ILE A 102 6.50 -2.25 -4.98
CA ILE A 102 5.38 -1.79 -5.82
C ILE A 102 5.56 -2.20 -7.28
N LEU A 103 6.75 -1.97 -7.85
CA LEU A 103 7.04 -2.08 -9.28
C LEU A 103 7.56 -3.44 -9.72
N GLY A 104 8.02 -4.28 -8.80
CA GLY A 104 8.55 -5.60 -9.12
C GLY A 104 7.51 -6.47 -9.83
N ARG A 105 7.88 -7.01 -10.99
CA ARG A 105 7.00 -7.86 -11.81
C ARG A 105 6.93 -9.26 -11.22
N ARG A 106 5.75 -9.66 -10.75
CA ARG A 106 5.56 -10.95 -10.06
C ARG A 106 5.64 -12.17 -10.99
N ASP A 107 5.45 -11.96 -12.28
CA ASP A 107 5.54 -12.95 -13.35
C ASP A 107 6.95 -13.03 -13.98
N ASN A 108 7.86 -12.15 -13.59
CA ASN A 108 9.24 -12.13 -14.06
C ASN A 108 10.18 -12.81 -13.05
N GLU A 109 10.88 -13.84 -13.49
CA GLU A 109 11.76 -14.63 -12.61
C GLU A 109 12.96 -13.81 -12.11
N GLY A 110 13.54 -12.96 -12.95
CA GLY A 110 14.65 -12.08 -12.57
C GLY A 110 14.26 -11.06 -11.49
N ASP A 111 13.07 -10.43 -11.64
CA ASP A 111 12.56 -9.51 -10.63
C ASP A 111 12.32 -10.23 -9.30
N ARG A 112 11.71 -11.42 -9.33
CA ARG A 112 11.47 -12.21 -8.11
C ARG A 112 12.77 -12.62 -7.41
N ALA A 113 13.79 -13.02 -8.19
CA ALA A 113 15.09 -13.38 -7.65
C ALA A 113 15.76 -12.18 -6.95
N GLN A 114 15.74 -10.99 -7.58
CA GLN A 114 16.27 -9.76 -6.99
C GLN A 114 15.46 -9.30 -5.75
N MET A 115 14.14 -9.41 -5.80
CA MET A 115 13.31 -9.09 -4.64
C MET A 115 13.67 -9.97 -3.43
N ALA A 116 13.92 -11.27 -3.67
CA ALA A 116 14.36 -12.19 -2.61
C ALA A 116 15.78 -11.88 -2.13
N GLU A 117 16.71 -11.61 -3.05
CA GLU A 117 18.12 -11.30 -2.74
C GLU A 117 18.27 -10.05 -1.88
N TYR A 118 17.46 -9.01 -2.15
CA TYR A 118 17.55 -7.71 -1.48
C TYR A 118 16.47 -7.48 -0.41
N ASP A 119 15.76 -8.53 0.01
CA ASP A 119 14.68 -8.45 1.00
C ASP A 119 13.64 -7.37 0.68
N ILE A 120 13.20 -7.34 -0.57
CA ILE A 120 12.15 -6.41 -1.03
C ILE A 120 10.79 -7.03 -0.78
N PRO A 121 9.96 -6.48 0.13
CA PRO A 121 8.63 -7.01 0.40
C PRO A 121 7.69 -6.74 -0.78
N GLU A 122 6.81 -7.69 -1.08
CA GLU A 122 5.74 -7.45 -2.05
C GLU A 122 4.71 -6.47 -1.49
N ILE A 123 4.41 -5.42 -2.23
CA ILE A 123 3.34 -4.45 -1.93
C ILE A 123 2.27 -4.60 -2.99
N ASP A 124 1.10 -5.05 -2.59
CA ASP A 124 0.01 -5.42 -3.52
C ASP A 124 -0.99 -4.29 -3.72
N LEU A 125 -1.11 -3.39 -2.75
CA LEU A 125 -2.01 -2.24 -2.78
C LEU A 125 -1.29 -1.00 -2.27
N VAL A 126 -1.52 0.12 -2.93
CA VAL A 126 -1.03 1.44 -2.50
C VAL A 126 -2.23 2.37 -2.34
N ILE A 127 -2.36 2.96 -1.16
CA ILE A 127 -3.40 3.94 -0.83
C ILE A 127 -2.72 5.25 -0.48
N VAL A 128 -2.88 6.24 -1.33
CA VAL A 128 -2.31 7.58 -1.17
C VAL A 128 -3.35 8.63 -1.55
N ASP A 129 -3.26 9.79 -0.97
CA ASP A 129 -4.00 10.97 -1.43
C ASP A 129 -3.05 12.03 -1.98
N LEU A 130 -3.60 12.88 -2.82
CA LEU A 130 -2.92 14.06 -3.35
C LEU A 130 -3.53 15.31 -2.68
N TYR A 131 -2.67 16.17 -2.24
CA TYR A 131 -3.06 17.46 -1.63
C TYR A 131 -2.35 18.62 -2.28
#